data_cdf5b5bf6d080b1ba654764a880fd9ba
#
_entry.id   cdf5b5bf6d080b1ba654764a880fd9ba
#
_cell.length_a   1.000
_cell.length_b   1.000
_cell.length_c   1.000
_cell.angle_alpha   90.00
_cell.angle_beta   90.00
_cell.angle_gamma   90.00
#
_symmetry.space_group_name_H-M   'P 1'
#
loop_
_entity.id
_entity.type
_entity.pdbx_description
1 polymer ?
#
loop_
_entity_poly.entity_id
_entity_poly.type
_entity_poly.pdbx_seq_one_letter_code
_entity_poly.pdbx_strand_id
1 'polypeptide(L)'
;MNPAGYERLQSQVIPGYGSLARLAVALLAASPLAQPRDAAVLVAGCGTGSELLEAVAQRPDWTLTALDPSAAMLAEARQKLEGGASITWLQSTVEGLLDQPGHDGRYDGALAVLVLQSLPDDGSKLAFLSALARALRPGAQLVLVDLMQTSLPSLEAQIAGAWAGFQRASGLESAGGSGLEQLSEGLHPIGLARLTSLVNAAGFGDPARVFQALGFEGFLLQRLG
;
A
#
# COMPACT_ATOMS: atom_id res chain seq x y z
N MET A 1 -12.07 6.32 -9.65
CA MET A 1 -12.17 7.11 -8.37
C MET A 1 -11.68 8.51 -8.65
N ASN A 2 -12.37 9.55 -8.13
CA ASN A 2 -11.93 10.95 -8.31
C ASN A 2 -10.79 11.26 -7.32
N PRO A 3 -9.60 11.71 -7.77
CA PRO A 3 -8.48 12.06 -6.88
C PRO A 3 -8.82 13.18 -5.91
N ALA A 4 -9.62 14.17 -6.36
CA ALA A 4 -10.07 15.26 -5.50
C ALA A 4 -10.96 14.74 -4.36
N GLY A 5 -10.50 14.89 -3.14
CA GLY A 5 -11.19 14.39 -1.94
C GLY A 5 -10.84 12.95 -1.53
N TYR A 6 -10.01 12.24 -2.30
CA TYR A 6 -9.57 10.86 -1.96
C TYR A 6 -8.96 10.77 -0.56
N GLU A 7 -7.94 11.58 -0.26
CA GLU A 7 -7.27 11.55 1.05
C GLU A 7 -8.20 11.93 2.21
N ARG A 8 -9.09 12.90 1.97
CA ARG A 8 -10.11 13.26 2.95
C ARG A 8 -11.02 12.07 3.26
N LEU A 9 -11.50 11.37 2.23
CA LEU A 9 -12.34 10.19 2.40
C LEU A 9 -11.57 9.09 3.14
N GLN A 10 -10.33 8.80 2.75
CA GLN A 10 -9.51 7.79 3.41
C GLN A 10 -9.29 8.12 4.89
N SER A 11 -9.03 9.39 5.24
CA SER A 11 -8.85 9.82 6.64
C SER A 11 -10.13 9.69 7.48
N GLN A 12 -11.31 9.80 6.85
CA GLN A 12 -12.60 9.62 7.51
C GLN A 12 -12.98 8.14 7.70
N VAL A 13 -12.39 7.26 6.91
CA VAL A 13 -12.72 5.83 6.87
C VAL A 13 -11.69 4.97 7.58
N ILE A 14 -10.41 5.29 7.43
CA ILE A 14 -9.29 4.46 7.93
C ILE A 14 -8.76 5.07 9.22
N PRO A 15 -8.95 4.41 10.38
CA PRO A 15 -8.35 4.87 11.62
C PRO A 15 -6.82 4.89 11.50
N GLY A 16 -6.21 6.03 11.83
CA GLY A 16 -4.77 6.21 11.75
C GLY A 16 -4.21 6.53 10.36
N TYR A 17 -5.05 6.76 9.35
CA TYR A 17 -4.62 7.06 7.97
C TYR A 17 -3.56 8.18 7.90
N GLY A 18 -3.74 9.27 8.65
CA GLY A 18 -2.79 10.39 8.67
C GLY A 18 -1.37 10.04 9.14
N SER A 19 -1.17 8.89 9.78
CA SER A 19 0.16 8.40 10.22
C SER A 19 0.68 7.26 9.36
N LEU A 20 -0.13 6.71 8.47
CA LEU A 20 0.14 5.46 7.78
C LEU A 20 1.33 5.56 6.84
N ALA A 21 1.34 6.56 5.97
CA ALA A 21 2.44 6.81 5.05
C ALA A 21 3.76 7.06 5.80
N ARG A 22 3.71 7.87 6.86
CA ARG A 22 4.87 8.15 7.72
C ARG A 22 5.43 6.89 8.36
N LEU A 23 4.58 6.04 8.90
CA LEU A 23 4.98 4.76 9.50
C LEU A 23 5.58 3.82 8.45
N ALA A 24 4.93 3.69 7.28
CA ALA A 24 5.39 2.82 6.21
C ALA A 24 6.79 3.21 5.71
N VAL A 25 7.02 4.51 5.50
CA VAL A 25 8.34 5.04 5.10
C VAL A 25 9.38 4.82 6.19
N ALA A 26 9.04 5.10 7.46
CA ALA A 26 9.98 4.91 8.58
C ALA A 26 10.39 3.44 8.75
N LEU A 27 9.46 2.50 8.58
CA LEU A 27 9.75 1.07 8.60
C LEU A 27 10.72 0.67 7.48
N LEU A 28 10.45 1.12 6.26
CA LEU A 28 11.30 0.80 5.13
C LEU A 28 12.68 1.44 5.25
N ALA A 29 12.76 2.68 5.73
CA ALA A 29 14.01 3.41 5.94
C ALA A 29 14.95 2.74 6.96
N ALA A 30 14.39 1.94 7.86
CA ALA A 30 15.16 1.15 8.84
C ALA A 30 15.64 -0.20 8.27
N SER A 31 15.19 -0.60 7.06
CA SER A 31 15.57 -1.88 6.47
C SER A 31 17.02 -1.84 5.95
N PRO A 32 17.78 -2.95 6.07
CA PRO A 32 19.21 -2.96 5.73
C PRO A 32 19.54 -2.50 4.31
N LEU A 33 18.70 -2.83 3.32
CA LEU A 33 18.93 -2.48 1.92
C LEU A 33 18.42 -1.08 1.54
N ALA A 34 17.39 -0.55 2.23
CA ALA A 34 16.91 0.81 1.97
C ALA A 34 17.53 1.88 2.89
N GLN A 35 18.33 1.47 3.91
CA GLN A 35 19.05 2.38 4.79
C GLN A 35 20.19 3.14 4.09
N PRO A 36 21.01 2.55 3.19
CA PRO A 36 22.04 3.26 2.46
C PRO A 36 21.51 4.44 1.65
N ARG A 37 22.42 5.39 1.35
CA ARG A 37 22.13 6.49 0.42
C ARG A 37 21.86 5.93 -0.99
N ASP A 38 21.08 6.69 -1.76
CA ASP A 38 20.72 6.37 -3.14
C ASP A 38 19.98 5.03 -3.31
N ALA A 39 19.41 4.47 -2.21
CA ALA A 39 18.62 3.26 -2.29
C ALA A 39 17.43 3.46 -3.25
N ALA A 40 17.22 2.47 -4.12
CA ALA A 40 16.15 2.47 -5.11
C ALA A 40 14.87 1.93 -4.46
N VAL A 41 13.84 2.75 -4.35
CA VAL A 41 12.57 2.39 -3.72
C VAL A 41 11.41 2.49 -4.72
N LEU A 42 10.61 1.42 -4.75
CA LEU A 42 9.38 1.34 -5.56
C LEU A 42 8.16 1.67 -4.69
N VAL A 43 7.35 2.63 -5.12
CA VAL A 43 6.02 2.90 -4.55
C VAL A 43 4.96 2.39 -5.52
N ALA A 44 4.44 1.21 -5.23
CA ALA A 44 3.48 0.49 -6.07
C ALA A 44 2.05 0.89 -5.73
N GLY A 45 1.31 1.45 -6.70
CA GLY A 45 0.00 2.03 -6.47
C GLY A 45 0.10 3.31 -5.64
N CYS A 46 0.94 4.26 -6.09
CA CYS A 46 1.26 5.47 -5.32
C CYS A 46 0.06 6.43 -5.11
N GLY A 47 -1.06 6.19 -5.79
CA GLY A 47 -2.27 7.00 -5.66
C GLY A 47 -2.00 8.50 -5.80
N THR A 48 -2.48 9.28 -4.86
CA THR A 48 -2.28 10.73 -4.79
C THR A 48 -0.95 11.16 -4.14
N GLY A 49 -0.05 10.19 -3.82
CA GLY A 49 1.34 10.46 -3.47
C GLY A 49 1.66 10.63 -1.99
N SER A 50 0.82 10.15 -1.06
CA SER A 50 1.05 10.30 0.39
C SER A 50 2.37 9.66 0.83
N GLU A 51 2.68 8.46 0.37
CA GLU A 51 3.94 7.75 0.67
C GLU A 51 5.14 8.46 0.03
N LEU A 52 4.96 9.03 -1.16
CA LEU A 52 6.01 9.79 -1.85
C LEU A 52 6.36 11.07 -1.10
N LEU A 53 5.35 11.82 -0.60
CA LEU A 53 5.57 13.02 0.21
C LEU A 53 6.39 12.72 1.47
N GLU A 54 6.01 11.66 2.18
CA GLU A 54 6.74 11.23 3.38
C GLU A 54 8.15 10.67 3.03
N ALA A 55 8.30 9.96 1.92
CA ALA A 55 9.61 9.47 1.46
C ALA A 55 10.55 10.64 1.15
N VAL A 56 10.09 11.64 0.42
CA VAL A 56 10.89 12.85 0.11
C VAL A 56 11.26 13.61 1.38
N ALA A 57 10.34 13.69 2.36
CA ALA A 57 10.60 14.38 3.61
C ALA A 57 11.60 13.64 4.53
N GLN A 58 11.50 12.31 4.64
CA GLN A 58 12.31 11.51 5.54
C GLN A 58 13.63 11.02 4.89
N ARG A 59 13.60 10.74 3.60
CA ARG A 59 14.69 10.16 2.83
C ARG A 59 14.83 10.85 1.46
N PRO A 60 15.23 12.14 1.45
CA PRO A 60 15.45 12.90 0.22
C PRO A 60 16.58 12.32 -0.64
N ASP A 61 17.36 11.40 -0.08
CA ASP A 61 18.47 10.69 -0.71
C ASP A 61 18.03 9.40 -1.45
N TRP A 62 16.76 8.98 -1.34
CA TRP A 62 16.28 7.82 -2.09
C TRP A 62 16.05 8.13 -3.57
N THR A 63 16.27 7.14 -4.42
CA THR A 63 15.83 7.15 -5.82
C THR A 63 14.44 6.51 -5.88
N LEU A 64 13.41 7.32 -6.14
CA LEU A 64 12.03 6.87 -6.09
C LEU A 64 11.50 6.51 -7.48
N THR A 65 10.78 5.38 -7.57
CA THR A 65 9.94 5.03 -8.71
C THR A 65 8.49 4.97 -8.24
N ALA A 66 7.66 5.87 -8.76
CA ALA A 66 6.24 5.95 -8.47
C ALA A 66 5.43 5.27 -9.59
N LEU A 67 4.61 4.32 -9.23
CA LEU A 67 3.83 3.50 -10.15
C LEU A 67 2.35 3.53 -9.77
N ASP A 68 1.49 3.86 -10.73
CA ASP A 68 0.03 3.77 -10.59
C ASP A 68 -0.61 3.58 -11.99
N PRO A 69 -1.61 2.69 -12.15
CA PRO A 69 -2.31 2.54 -13.43
C PRO A 69 -3.20 3.73 -13.78
N SER A 70 -3.56 4.57 -12.80
CA SER A 70 -4.44 5.72 -12.98
C SER A 70 -3.65 6.98 -13.33
N ALA A 71 -3.78 7.46 -14.57
CA ALA A 71 -3.20 8.74 -14.98
C ALA A 71 -3.66 9.92 -14.12
N ALA A 72 -4.92 9.89 -13.64
CA ALA A 72 -5.47 10.93 -12.80
C ALA A 72 -4.83 10.97 -11.40
N MET A 73 -4.55 9.80 -10.81
CA MET A 73 -3.82 9.69 -9.54
C MET A 73 -2.39 10.21 -9.68
N LEU A 74 -1.69 9.78 -10.73
CA LEU A 74 -0.33 10.26 -11.01
C LEU A 74 -0.26 11.78 -11.23
N ALA A 75 -1.25 12.36 -11.91
CA ALA A 75 -1.31 13.80 -12.13
C ALA A 75 -1.44 14.57 -10.81
N GLU A 76 -2.31 14.11 -9.91
CA GLU A 76 -2.50 14.66 -8.56
C GLU A 76 -1.22 14.53 -7.72
N ALA A 77 -0.59 13.35 -7.73
CA ALA A 77 0.66 13.12 -7.01
C ALA A 77 1.80 14.01 -7.51
N ARG A 78 1.93 14.17 -8.83
CA ARG A 78 2.93 15.07 -9.44
C ARG A 78 2.73 16.52 -9.02
N GLN A 79 1.47 16.99 -9.03
CA GLN A 79 1.15 18.35 -8.61
C GLN A 79 1.57 18.64 -7.17
N LYS A 80 1.36 17.67 -6.26
CA LYS A 80 1.74 17.82 -4.84
C LYS A 80 3.26 17.81 -4.62
N LEU A 81 4.02 17.18 -5.52
CA LEU A 81 5.46 16.98 -5.42
C LEU A 81 6.26 17.89 -6.39
N GLU A 82 5.61 18.90 -6.99
CA GLU A 82 6.28 19.85 -7.87
C GLU A 82 7.46 20.54 -7.16
N GLY A 83 8.64 20.40 -7.74
CA GLY A 83 9.85 21.17 -7.39
C GLY A 83 10.89 20.52 -6.49
N GLY A 84 10.77 19.25 -6.08
CA GLY A 84 11.64 18.79 -4.98
C GLY A 84 12.41 17.49 -5.12
N ALA A 85 11.98 16.50 -5.87
CA ALA A 85 12.64 15.19 -5.85
C ALA A 85 12.75 14.56 -7.25
N SER A 86 13.83 13.81 -7.45
CA SER A 86 13.99 12.99 -8.66
C SER A 86 13.13 11.73 -8.53
N ILE A 87 11.89 11.80 -9.02
CA ILE A 87 10.95 10.69 -9.02
C ILE A 87 10.73 10.23 -10.46
N THR A 88 10.94 8.93 -10.70
CA THR A 88 10.53 8.29 -11.96
C THR A 88 9.05 7.94 -11.87
N TRP A 89 8.24 8.51 -12.75
CA TRP A 89 6.80 8.34 -12.78
C TRP A 89 6.38 7.40 -13.91
N LEU A 90 5.68 6.32 -13.58
CA LEU A 90 5.25 5.31 -14.54
C LEU A 90 3.75 5.04 -14.42
N GLN A 91 3.03 5.24 -15.51
CA GLN A 91 1.63 4.80 -15.61
C GLN A 91 1.61 3.33 -16.02
N SER A 92 1.61 2.44 -15.03
CA SER A 92 1.64 0.99 -15.25
C SER A 92 1.15 0.24 -14.02
N THR A 93 0.95 -1.06 -14.15
CA THR A 93 0.90 -2.01 -13.03
C THR A 93 2.30 -2.54 -12.72
N VAL A 94 2.47 -3.25 -11.60
CA VAL A 94 3.78 -3.83 -11.24
C VAL A 94 4.18 -4.91 -12.24
N GLU A 95 3.21 -5.68 -12.73
CA GLU A 95 3.42 -6.68 -13.77
C GLU A 95 3.90 -6.02 -15.07
N GLY A 96 3.23 -4.93 -15.50
CA GLY A 96 3.62 -4.18 -16.69
C GLY A 96 4.96 -3.45 -16.55
N LEU A 97 5.39 -3.13 -15.33
CA LEU A 97 6.73 -2.62 -15.06
C LEU A 97 7.81 -3.66 -15.43
N LEU A 98 7.56 -4.92 -15.10
CA LEU A 98 8.51 -6.00 -15.33
C LEU A 98 8.61 -6.43 -16.81
N ASP A 99 7.67 -6.03 -17.65
CA ASP A 99 7.76 -6.18 -19.10
C ASP A 99 8.81 -5.23 -19.71
N GLN A 100 9.22 -4.22 -18.95
CA GLN A 100 10.28 -3.28 -19.34
C GLN A 100 11.64 -3.76 -18.81
N PRO A 101 12.72 -3.68 -19.62
CA PRO A 101 14.03 -4.15 -19.19
C PRO A 101 14.60 -3.30 -18.03
N GLY A 102 15.32 -3.94 -17.12
CA GLY A 102 16.07 -3.27 -16.05
C GLY A 102 15.29 -3.04 -14.75
N HIS A 103 14.13 -3.68 -14.57
CA HIS A 103 13.35 -3.60 -13.34
C HIS A 103 13.39 -4.88 -12.49
N ASP A 104 13.84 -6.01 -13.03
CA ASP A 104 14.07 -7.24 -12.27
C ASP A 104 15.22 -7.06 -11.26
N GLY A 105 14.99 -7.37 -10.00
CA GLY A 105 15.99 -7.30 -8.94
C GLY A 105 16.62 -5.92 -8.76
N ARG A 106 15.90 -4.86 -9.11
CA ARG A 106 16.41 -3.48 -9.09
C ARG A 106 16.26 -2.80 -7.75
N TYR A 107 15.14 -3.04 -7.06
CA TYR A 107 14.73 -2.20 -5.93
C TYR A 107 15.23 -2.74 -4.60
N ASP A 108 15.69 -1.83 -3.75
CA ASP A 108 16.19 -2.08 -2.39
C ASP A 108 15.07 -2.15 -1.36
N GLY A 109 13.87 -1.72 -1.76
CA GLY A 109 12.64 -1.81 -0.97
C GLY A 109 11.42 -1.37 -1.75
N ALA A 110 10.23 -1.72 -1.23
CA ALA A 110 8.97 -1.29 -1.83
C ALA A 110 7.91 -0.94 -0.78
N LEU A 111 7.00 -0.06 -1.18
CA LEU A 111 5.77 0.29 -0.46
C LEU A 111 4.57 -0.09 -1.32
N ALA A 112 3.58 -0.75 -0.73
CA ALA A 112 2.27 -1.02 -1.34
C ALA A 112 1.19 -0.81 -0.28
N VAL A 113 0.50 0.33 -0.35
CA VAL A 113 -0.48 0.76 0.65
C VAL A 113 -1.86 0.85 0.02
N LEU A 114 -2.81 0.06 0.52
CA LEU A 114 -4.20 -0.01 0.07
C LEU A 114 -4.37 -0.45 -1.39
N VAL A 115 -3.50 -1.33 -1.87
CA VAL A 115 -3.49 -1.81 -3.26
C VAL A 115 -4.03 -3.22 -3.39
N LEU A 116 -3.50 -4.18 -2.61
CA LEU A 116 -3.83 -5.61 -2.73
C LEU A 116 -5.32 -5.88 -2.51
N GLN A 117 -5.97 -5.11 -1.64
CA GLN A 117 -7.41 -5.21 -1.38
C GLN A 117 -8.28 -4.96 -2.62
N SER A 118 -7.79 -4.17 -3.58
CA SER A 118 -8.53 -3.84 -4.81
C SER A 118 -8.43 -4.94 -5.88
N LEU A 119 -7.52 -5.89 -5.71
CA LEU A 119 -7.32 -7.00 -6.65
C LEU A 119 -8.21 -8.18 -6.26
N PRO A 120 -8.86 -8.86 -7.21
CA PRO A 120 -9.61 -10.09 -6.92
C PRO A 120 -8.67 -11.25 -6.54
N ASP A 121 -9.18 -12.22 -5.76
CA ASP A 121 -8.41 -13.42 -5.38
C ASP A 121 -8.63 -14.57 -6.40
N ASP A 122 -8.42 -14.26 -7.66
CA ASP A 122 -8.53 -15.13 -8.83
C ASP A 122 -7.16 -15.47 -9.46
N GLY A 123 -6.08 -15.17 -8.76
CA GLY A 123 -4.71 -15.20 -9.24
C GLY A 123 -4.06 -13.82 -9.34
N SER A 124 -4.85 -12.74 -9.44
CA SER A 124 -4.35 -11.36 -9.56
C SER A 124 -3.52 -10.93 -8.35
N LYS A 125 -3.94 -11.29 -7.12
CA LYS A 125 -3.14 -11.02 -5.91
C LYS A 125 -1.78 -11.71 -5.94
N LEU A 126 -1.74 -12.97 -6.38
CA LEU A 126 -0.48 -13.71 -6.48
C LEU A 126 0.42 -13.11 -7.57
N ALA A 127 -0.15 -12.73 -8.72
CA ALA A 127 0.59 -12.10 -9.81
C ALA A 127 1.24 -10.78 -9.34
N PHE A 128 0.48 -9.92 -8.66
CA PHE A 128 0.97 -8.67 -8.08
C PHE A 128 2.11 -8.89 -7.09
N LEU A 129 1.93 -9.79 -6.11
CA LEU A 129 2.96 -10.10 -5.11
C LEU A 129 4.21 -10.73 -5.74
N SER A 130 4.04 -11.62 -6.71
CA SER A 130 5.17 -12.23 -7.45
C SER A 130 5.93 -11.19 -8.28
N ALA A 131 5.23 -10.25 -8.87
CA ALA A 131 5.85 -9.15 -9.61
C ALA A 131 6.65 -8.24 -8.67
N LEU A 132 6.11 -7.90 -7.48
CA LEU A 132 6.85 -7.17 -6.45
C LEU A 132 8.11 -7.93 -5.99
N ALA A 133 7.99 -9.24 -5.74
CA ALA A 133 9.14 -10.06 -5.36
C ALA A 133 10.22 -10.06 -6.44
N ARG A 134 9.83 -10.15 -7.72
CA ARG A 134 10.78 -10.08 -8.84
C ARG A 134 11.46 -8.70 -8.96
N ALA A 135 10.73 -7.62 -8.72
CA ALA A 135 11.26 -6.26 -8.79
C ALA A 135 12.29 -5.98 -7.67
N LEU A 136 12.11 -6.59 -6.52
CA LEU A 136 12.97 -6.41 -5.34
C LEU A 136 14.25 -7.24 -5.44
N ARG A 137 15.33 -6.77 -4.85
CA ARG A 137 16.55 -7.56 -4.61
C ARG A 137 16.32 -8.64 -3.56
N PRO A 138 17.03 -9.78 -3.60
CA PRO A 138 17.03 -10.73 -2.50
C PRO A 138 17.37 -10.04 -1.17
N GLY A 139 16.56 -10.30 -0.12
CA GLY A 139 16.70 -9.65 1.18
C GLY A 139 16.04 -8.27 1.31
N ALA A 140 15.56 -7.67 0.21
CA ALA A 140 14.82 -6.41 0.26
C ALA A 140 13.45 -6.60 0.93
N GLN A 141 12.93 -5.51 1.48
CA GLN A 141 11.68 -5.53 2.22
C GLN A 141 10.54 -4.81 1.48
N LEU A 142 9.34 -5.34 1.65
CA LEU A 142 8.07 -4.74 1.25
C LEU A 142 7.28 -4.36 2.50
N VAL A 143 6.85 -3.10 2.60
CA VAL A 143 5.79 -2.70 3.53
C VAL A 143 4.46 -2.78 2.79
N LEU A 144 3.60 -3.68 3.25
CA LEU A 144 2.26 -3.92 2.70
C LEU A 144 1.21 -3.48 3.72
N VAL A 145 0.29 -2.63 3.33
CA VAL A 145 -0.84 -2.22 4.19
C VAL A 145 -2.14 -2.37 3.43
N ASP A 146 -3.08 -3.11 3.98
CA ASP A 146 -4.38 -3.36 3.33
C ASP A 146 -5.53 -3.59 4.31
N LEU A 147 -6.75 -3.54 3.79
CA LEU A 147 -7.92 -4.03 4.48
C LEU A 147 -7.91 -5.56 4.48
N MET A 148 -7.95 -6.15 5.67
CA MET A 148 -7.95 -7.58 5.89
C MET A 148 -9.33 -8.08 6.32
N GLN A 149 -9.63 -9.33 5.98
CA GLN A 149 -10.82 -10.00 6.47
C GLN A 149 -10.67 -10.32 7.96
N THR A 150 -11.68 -9.99 8.75
CA THR A 150 -11.69 -10.24 10.20
C THR A 150 -11.67 -11.74 10.50
N SER A 151 -10.79 -12.15 11.39
CA SER A 151 -10.62 -13.56 11.79
C SER A 151 -11.55 -14.04 12.92
N LEU A 152 -12.33 -13.14 13.51
CA LEU A 152 -13.17 -13.42 14.67
C LEU A 152 -14.66 -13.13 14.39
N PRO A 153 -15.41 -14.09 13.83
CA PRO A 153 -16.82 -13.89 13.48
C PRO A 153 -17.70 -13.44 14.66
N SER A 154 -17.37 -13.87 15.89
CA SER A 154 -18.11 -13.48 17.10
C SER A 154 -18.01 -11.99 17.44
N LEU A 155 -16.99 -11.29 16.94
CA LEU A 155 -16.76 -9.85 17.17
C LEU A 155 -17.04 -8.98 15.94
N GLU A 156 -17.42 -9.58 14.83
CA GLU A 156 -17.61 -8.89 13.55
C GLU A 156 -18.61 -7.73 13.68
N ALA A 157 -19.76 -7.96 14.30
CA ALA A 157 -20.77 -6.94 14.50
C ALA A 157 -20.28 -5.77 15.39
N GLN A 158 -19.47 -6.08 16.42
CA GLN A 158 -18.89 -5.05 17.29
C GLN A 158 -17.85 -4.22 16.54
N ILE A 159 -16.99 -4.86 15.75
CA ILE A 159 -15.95 -4.19 14.94
C ILE A 159 -16.62 -3.31 13.87
N ALA A 160 -17.64 -3.80 13.19
CA ALA A 160 -18.40 -3.03 12.22
C ALA A 160 -19.08 -1.81 12.87
N GLY A 161 -19.70 -2.00 14.05
CA GLY A 161 -20.29 -0.90 14.83
C GLY A 161 -19.27 0.16 15.27
N ALA A 162 -18.09 -0.27 15.72
CA ALA A 162 -16.99 0.62 16.09
C ALA A 162 -16.49 1.41 14.87
N TRP A 163 -16.34 0.75 13.74
CA TRP A 163 -15.93 1.40 12.50
C TRP A 163 -16.94 2.43 12.01
N ALA A 164 -18.23 2.09 11.98
CA ALA A 164 -19.30 3.05 11.68
C ALA A 164 -19.30 4.24 12.65
N GLY A 165 -19.04 4.00 13.94
CA GLY A 165 -18.86 5.04 14.95
C GLY A 165 -17.69 5.98 14.64
N PHE A 166 -16.54 5.42 14.27
CA PHE A 166 -15.36 6.18 13.86
C PHE A 166 -15.64 7.06 12.63
N GLN A 167 -16.29 6.51 11.60
CA GLN A 167 -16.63 7.25 10.37
C GLN A 167 -17.52 8.46 10.68
N ARG A 168 -18.58 8.28 11.50
CA ARG A 168 -19.44 9.39 11.93
C ARG A 168 -18.67 10.45 12.72
N ALA A 169 -17.81 10.03 13.66
CA ALA A 169 -16.98 10.94 14.43
C ALA A 169 -15.96 11.70 13.58
N SER A 170 -15.55 11.12 12.43
CA SER A 170 -14.65 11.73 11.45
C SER A 170 -15.39 12.62 10.42
N GLY A 171 -16.68 12.84 10.59
CA GLY A 171 -17.49 13.72 9.75
C GLY A 171 -17.93 13.08 8.41
N LEU A 172 -17.93 11.75 8.31
CA LEU A 172 -18.54 11.07 7.18
C LEU A 172 -20.04 11.01 7.41
N GLU A 173 -20.81 11.86 6.70
CA GLU A 173 -22.24 11.85 6.75
C GLU A 173 -22.79 10.62 6.01
N SER A 174 -23.71 9.89 6.66
CA SER A 174 -24.38 8.73 6.06
C SER A 174 -25.40 9.19 5.02
N ALA A 175 -24.96 9.42 3.81
CA ALA A 175 -25.87 9.57 2.68
C ALA A 175 -26.34 8.18 2.21
N GLY A 176 -27.29 7.59 2.94
CA GLY A 176 -28.09 6.46 2.42
C GLY A 176 -27.45 5.07 2.35
N GLY A 177 -26.26 4.88 2.88
CA GLY A 177 -25.55 3.59 3.01
C GLY A 177 -24.38 3.75 3.98
N SER A 178 -23.91 2.68 4.63
CA SER A 178 -22.70 2.81 5.41
C SER A 178 -21.56 3.19 4.44
N GLY A 179 -20.70 4.15 4.80
CA GLY A 179 -19.53 4.51 3.99
C GLY A 179 -18.63 3.29 3.70
N LEU A 180 -18.77 2.24 4.50
CA LEU A 180 -18.22 0.91 4.31
C LEU A 180 -18.76 0.20 3.06
N GLU A 181 -20.07 0.26 2.79
CA GLU A 181 -20.67 -0.38 1.59
C GLU A 181 -20.16 0.28 0.32
N GLN A 182 -20.03 1.61 0.30
CA GLN A 182 -19.47 2.34 -0.84
C GLN A 182 -17.97 2.10 -1.05
N LEU A 183 -17.21 1.84 0.03
CA LEU A 183 -15.78 1.53 -0.04
C LEU A 183 -15.50 0.05 -0.25
N SER A 184 -16.38 -0.84 0.22
CA SER A 184 -16.24 -2.28 0.01
C SER A 184 -16.64 -2.71 -1.39
N GLU A 185 -17.37 -1.86 -2.13
CA GLU A 185 -17.71 -2.14 -3.53
C GLU A 185 -16.42 -2.18 -4.37
N GLY A 186 -16.06 -3.38 -4.85
CA GLY A 186 -14.82 -3.63 -5.58
C GLY A 186 -13.58 -3.90 -4.70
N LEU A 187 -13.73 -4.05 -3.37
CA LEU A 187 -12.67 -4.55 -2.51
C LEU A 187 -12.81 -6.06 -2.26
N HIS A 188 -11.67 -6.72 -2.23
CA HIS A 188 -11.56 -8.17 -2.07
C HIS A 188 -10.61 -8.50 -0.90
N PRO A 189 -10.96 -8.15 0.36
CA PRO A 189 -10.11 -8.43 1.51
C PRO A 189 -9.96 -9.93 1.72
N ILE A 190 -8.77 -10.34 2.16
CA ILE A 190 -8.44 -11.74 2.47
C ILE A 190 -8.00 -11.87 3.93
N GLY A 191 -8.12 -13.06 4.49
CA GLY A 191 -7.64 -13.36 5.84
C GLY A 191 -6.12 -13.56 5.89
N LEU A 192 -5.54 -13.45 7.10
CA LEU A 192 -4.09 -13.57 7.32
C LEU A 192 -3.52 -14.90 6.80
N ALA A 193 -4.21 -16.03 7.00
CA ALA A 193 -3.75 -17.32 6.50
C ALA A 193 -3.64 -17.36 4.97
N ARG A 194 -4.59 -16.72 4.27
CA ARG A 194 -4.55 -16.60 2.82
C ARG A 194 -3.42 -15.68 2.38
N LEU A 195 -3.24 -14.53 3.05
CA LEU A 195 -2.11 -13.63 2.78
C LEU A 195 -0.77 -14.36 2.94
N THR A 196 -0.58 -15.09 4.05
CA THR A 196 0.65 -15.87 4.31
C THR A 196 0.92 -16.86 3.18
N SER A 197 -0.11 -17.59 2.73
CA SER A 197 0.03 -18.53 1.61
C SER A 197 0.45 -17.83 0.30
N LEU A 198 -0.13 -16.66 0.01
CA LEU A 198 0.16 -15.90 -1.20
C LEU A 198 1.58 -15.30 -1.17
N VAL A 199 1.99 -14.68 -0.06
CA VAL A 199 3.32 -14.06 0.03
C VAL A 199 4.42 -15.11 -0.01
N ASN A 200 4.23 -16.28 0.62
CA ASN A 200 5.18 -17.38 0.55
C ASN A 200 5.28 -17.95 -0.88
N ALA A 201 4.16 -18.14 -1.56
CA ALA A 201 4.14 -18.57 -2.96
C ALA A 201 4.80 -17.53 -3.91
N ALA A 202 4.72 -16.24 -3.57
CA ALA A 202 5.36 -15.16 -4.33
C ALA A 202 6.86 -15.02 -4.07
N GLY A 203 7.43 -15.71 -3.04
CA GLY A 203 8.85 -15.65 -2.71
C GLY A 203 9.22 -14.70 -1.57
N PHE A 204 8.23 -14.34 -0.75
CA PHE A 204 8.48 -13.64 0.53
C PHE A 204 8.47 -14.63 1.70
N GLY A 205 9.07 -14.21 2.82
CA GLY A 205 8.90 -14.86 4.12
C GLY A 205 7.53 -14.57 4.74
N ASP A 206 7.27 -15.16 5.93
CA ASP A 206 6.05 -14.93 6.67
C ASP A 206 5.83 -13.44 6.98
N PRO A 207 4.58 -12.94 6.92
CA PRO A 207 4.28 -11.55 7.16
C PRO A 207 4.41 -11.18 8.64
N ALA A 208 5.29 -10.23 8.97
CA ALA A 208 5.39 -9.66 10.30
C ALA A 208 4.40 -8.49 10.41
N ARG A 209 3.37 -8.63 11.27
CA ARG A 209 2.40 -7.54 11.49
C ARG A 209 3.05 -6.41 12.28
N VAL A 210 2.96 -5.19 11.75
CA VAL A 210 3.57 -3.97 12.33
C VAL A 210 2.54 -2.87 12.63
N PHE A 211 1.33 -3.01 12.10
CA PHE A 211 0.22 -2.08 12.30
C PHE A 211 -1.11 -2.82 12.29
N GLN A 212 -2.06 -2.35 13.10
CA GLN A 212 -3.46 -2.78 13.03
C GLN A 212 -4.38 -1.68 13.55
N ALA A 213 -5.38 -1.33 12.76
CA ALA A 213 -6.47 -0.45 13.17
C ALA A 213 -7.79 -0.98 12.59
N LEU A 214 -8.61 -1.59 13.42
CA LEU A 214 -9.78 -2.37 13.01
C LEU A 214 -9.41 -3.45 11.99
N GLY A 215 -9.98 -3.42 10.78
CA GLY A 215 -9.65 -4.33 9.69
C GLY A 215 -8.43 -3.92 8.85
N PHE A 216 -7.87 -2.72 9.04
CA PHE A 216 -6.65 -2.32 8.32
C PHE A 216 -5.42 -2.84 9.05
N GLU A 217 -4.59 -3.58 8.34
CA GLU A 217 -3.38 -4.20 8.87
C GLU A 217 -2.17 -3.89 7.98
N GLY A 218 -1.03 -3.64 8.63
CA GLY A 218 0.25 -3.43 7.97
C GLY A 218 1.23 -4.55 8.28
N PHE A 219 1.96 -4.98 7.26
CA PHE A 219 2.92 -6.07 7.32
C PHE A 219 4.27 -5.65 6.75
N LEU A 220 5.32 -6.14 7.39
CA LEU A 220 6.67 -6.13 6.86
C LEU A 220 6.97 -7.51 6.29
N LEU A 221 7.36 -7.56 5.03
CA LEU A 221 7.69 -8.76 4.28
C LEU A 221 9.13 -8.68 3.80
N GLN A 222 9.85 -9.80 3.83
CA GLN A 222 11.21 -9.86 3.30
C GLN A 222 11.24 -10.81 2.10
N ARG A 223 11.80 -10.35 0.96
CA ARG A 223 12.06 -11.23 -0.18
C ARG A 223 13.10 -12.26 0.19
N LEU A 224 12.78 -13.52 0.01
CA LEU A 224 13.71 -14.64 0.13
C LEU A 224 14.67 -14.69 -1.08
N GLY A 225 15.79 -15.33 -0.92
CA GLY A 225 16.81 -15.47 -1.98
C GLY A 225 16.41 -16.46 -3.07
#